data_22427818fb907121f2bfaaf4f7b83791
#
_entry.id   22427818fb907121f2bfaaf4f7b83791
#
_cell.length_a   1.000
_cell.length_b   1.000
_cell.length_c   1.000
_cell.angle_alpha   90.00
_cell.angle_beta   90.00
_cell.angle_gamma   90.00
#
_symmetry.space_group_name_H-M   'P 1'
#
loop_
_entity.id
_entity.type
_entity.pdbx_description
1 polymer ?
#
loop_
_entity_poly.entity_id
_entity_poly.type
_entity_poly.pdbx_seq_one_letter_code
_entity_poly.pdbx_strand_id
1 'polypeptide(L)'
;ENMTPYDTTTTLYKKYTSIELPHITYNKLAYGIVGGENCPYRQSEMVYDYINKHFPWAGAREYSTIPCIPQYVLDEKHGDCGQVALLYISLMRTLGIPARWESGWMLHPGSQNLHDWAEVYFEGIGWVPVDVSFGRYVSSNNLAVQNYYSTGMDAYRFATNTGICSPLYPEKKYLRSETVDFQVGEVECSKGNLFYPGWKRKLEIIETIIIK
;
A
#
# COMPACT_ATOMS: atom_id res chain seq x y z
N GLU A 1 -21.25 -14.24 6.79
CA GLU A 1 -21.16 -13.84 8.20
C GLU A 1 -21.30 -12.32 8.26
N ASN A 2 -22.11 -11.82 9.19
CA ASN A 2 -22.40 -10.39 9.30
C ASN A 2 -21.19 -9.66 9.92
N MET A 3 -20.55 -8.81 9.14
CA MET A 3 -19.54 -7.87 9.66
C MET A 3 -20.23 -6.76 10.46
N THR A 4 -19.54 -6.24 11.47
CA THR A 4 -20.02 -5.06 12.21
C THR A 4 -20.07 -3.85 11.27
N PRO A 5 -21.17 -3.11 11.20
CA PRO A 5 -21.25 -1.89 10.41
C PRO A 5 -20.27 -0.83 10.88
N TYR A 6 -19.70 -0.06 9.95
CA TYR A 6 -18.80 1.05 10.29
C TYR A 6 -19.52 2.18 11.01
N ASP A 7 -18.91 2.72 12.05
CA ASP A 7 -19.27 4.03 12.58
C ASP A 7 -18.65 5.13 11.69
N THR A 8 -19.46 5.61 10.76
CA THR A 8 -19.05 6.64 9.78
C THR A 8 -18.80 8.01 10.40
N THR A 9 -19.10 8.20 11.69
CA THR A 9 -18.89 9.49 12.38
C THR A 9 -17.47 9.64 12.92
N THR A 10 -16.72 8.54 13.06
CA THR A 10 -15.39 8.52 13.64
C THR A 10 -14.35 9.26 12.78
N THR A 11 -13.34 9.83 13.44
CA THR A 11 -12.20 10.46 12.77
C THR A 11 -11.43 9.45 11.92
N LEU A 12 -11.30 8.20 12.39
CA LEU A 12 -10.66 7.12 11.65
C LEU A 12 -11.37 6.88 10.32
N TYR A 13 -12.69 6.65 10.38
CA TYR A 13 -13.47 6.38 9.17
C TYR A 13 -13.33 7.52 8.16
N LYS A 14 -13.58 8.76 8.58
CA LYS A 14 -13.50 9.94 7.72
C LYS A 14 -12.11 10.13 7.10
N LYS A 15 -11.06 9.96 7.89
CA LYS A 15 -9.67 10.09 7.42
C LYS A 15 -9.33 9.07 6.35
N TYR A 16 -9.65 7.80 6.62
CA TYR A 16 -9.16 6.69 5.79
C TYR A 16 -10.14 6.23 4.70
N THR A 17 -11.29 6.90 4.58
CA THR A 17 -12.18 6.81 3.41
C THR A 17 -12.13 8.07 2.55
N SER A 18 -11.42 9.13 2.99
CA SER A 18 -11.27 10.33 2.16
C SER A 18 -10.48 10.02 0.89
N ILE A 19 -11.01 10.47 -0.24
CA ILE A 19 -10.40 10.24 -1.56
C ILE A 19 -9.91 11.57 -2.08
N GLU A 20 -8.63 11.63 -2.42
CA GLU A 20 -7.96 12.85 -2.89
C GLU A 20 -8.16 13.10 -4.40
N LEU A 21 -8.74 12.13 -5.12
CA LEU A 21 -8.79 12.12 -6.58
C LEU A 21 -10.22 11.95 -7.13
N PRO A 22 -10.50 12.34 -8.40
CA PRO A 22 -11.85 12.34 -8.98
C PRO A 22 -12.52 10.97 -8.91
N HIS A 23 -13.67 10.91 -8.29
CA HIS A 23 -14.40 9.68 -7.95
C HIS A 23 -15.01 8.91 -9.13
N ILE A 24 -15.28 9.54 -10.27
CA ILE A 24 -16.14 8.96 -11.33
C ILE A 24 -15.55 7.69 -11.92
N THR A 25 -14.25 7.65 -12.19
CA THR A 25 -13.57 6.49 -12.78
C THR A 25 -13.48 5.34 -11.81
N TYR A 26 -13.16 5.63 -10.56
CA TYR A 26 -13.01 4.60 -9.53
C TYR A 26 -14.35 4.03 -9.07
N ASN A 27 -15.40 4.83 -8.98
CA ASN A 27 -16.76 4.35 -8.68
C ASN A 27 -17.19 3.27 -9.67
N LYS A 28 -17.12 3.54 -10.97
CA LYS A 28 -17.50 2.56 -12.00
C LYS A 28 -16.68 1.28 -11.89
N LEU A 29 -15.38 1.40 -11.67
CA LEU A 29 -14.49 0.24 -11.54
C LEU A 29 -14.75 -0.51 -10.23
N ALA A 30 -14.74 0.17 -9.08
CA ALA A 30 -14.90 -0.44 -7.77
C ALA A 30 -16.22 -1.21 -7.65
N TYR A 31 -17.34 -0.55 -7.96
CA TYR A 31 -18.66 -1.20 -7.95
C TYR A 31 -18.83 -2.25 -9.05
N GLY A 32 -18.13 -2.11 -10.17
CA GLY A 32 -18.10 -3.13 -11.22
C GLY A 32 -17.36 -4.40 -10.78
N ILE A 33 -16.33 -4.28 -9.95
CA ILE A 33 -15.60 -5.43 -9.40
C ILE A 33 -16.46 -6.17 -8.38
N VAL A 34 -17.04 -5.44 -7.41
CA VAL A 34 -17.74 -6.05 -6.28
C VAL A 34 -19.20 -6.43 -6.59
N GLY A 35 -19.77 -5.88 -7.67
CA GLY A 35 -21.15 -6.15 -8.05
C GLY A 35 -22.13 -5.85 -6.91
N GLY A 36 -22.88 -6.86 -6.47
CA GLY A 36 -23.84 -6.75 -5.37
C GLY A 36 -23.32 -7.19 -4.00
N GLU A 37 -22.00 -7.48 -3.88
CA GLU A 37 -21.43 -7.88 -2.59
C GLU A 37 -21.44 -6.71 -1.60
N ASN A 38 -21.88 -6.96 -0.36
CA ASN A 38 -22.00 -5.96 0.70
C ASN A 38 -21.08 -6.22 1.90
N CYS A 39 -20.44 -7.39 1.98
CA CYS A 39 -19.49 -7.70 3.04
C CYS A 39 -18.13 -7.03 2.75
N PRO A 40 -17.66 -6.09 3.59
CA PRO A 40 -16.39 -5.38 3.34
C PRO A 40 -15.19 -6.31 3.17
N TYR A 41 -15.15 -7.40 3.93
CA TYR A 41 -14.09 -8.41 3.79
C TYR A 41 -14.10 -9.06 2.40
N ARG A 42 -15.26 -9.47 1.90
CA ARG A 42 -15.40 -10.05 0.58
C ARG A 42 -15.10 -9.06 -0.53
N GLN A 43 -15.54 -7.82 -0.36
CA GLN A 43 -15.19 -6.74 -1.29
C GLN A 43 -13.67 -6.54 -1.38
N SER A 44 -12.98 -6.58 -0.24
CA SER A 44 -11.52 -6.51 -0.17
C SER A 44 -10.84 -7.66 -0.94
N GLU A 45 -11.28 -8.90 -0.74
CA GLU A 45 -10.79 -10.07 -1.48
C GLU A 45 -11.03 -9.92 -3.00
N MET A 46 -12.21 -9.49 -3.40
CA MET A 46 -12.55 -9.31 -4.82
C MET A 46 -11.68 -8.25 -5.50
N VAL A 47 -11.39 -7.15 -4.82
CA VAL A 47 -10.50 -6.11 -5.34
C VAL A 47 -9.04 -6.60 -5.37
N TYR A 48 -8.60 -7.31 -4.35
CA TYR A 48 -7.29 -7.97 -4.32
C TYR A 48 -7.10 -8.90 -5.52
N ASP A 49 -8.05 -9.80 -5.75
CA ASP A 49 -8.01 -10.74 -6.87
C ASP A 49 -8.04 -10.03 -8.23
N TYR A 50 -8.87 -9.00 -8.34
CA TYR A 50 -8.94 -8.20 -9.57
C TYR A 50 -7.59 -7.56 -9.90
N ILE A 51 -6.92 -6.93 -8.93
CA ILE A 51 -5.61 -6.30 -9.14
C ILE A 51 -4.57 -7.35 -9.51
N ASN A 52 -4.50 -8.44 -8.76
CA ASN A 52 -3.56 -9.54 -9.04
C ASN A 52 -3.72 -10.11 -10.45
N LYS A 53 -4.95 -10.19 -10.94
CA LYS A 53 -5.27 -10.75 -12.26
C LYS A 53 -4.95 -9.79 -13.41
N HIS A 54 -5.16 -8.49 -13.21
CA HIS A 54 -5.18 -7.52 -14.31
C HIS A 54 -3.97 -6.59 -14.37
N PHE A 55 -3.19 -6.47 -13.30
CA PHE A 55 -2.06 -5.56 -13.21
C PHE A 55 -0.78 -6.30 -12.80
N PRO A 56 -0.05 -6.90 -13.76
CA PRO A 56 1.22 -7.56 -13.48
C PRO A 56 2.23 -6.58 -12.90
N TRP A 57 3.14 -7.10 -12.08
CA TRP A 57 4.24 -6.31 -11.55
C TRP A 57 5.17 -5.85 -12.67
N ALA A 58 5.56 -4.59 -12.63
CA ALA A 58 6.59 -4.01 -13.50
C ALA A 58 7.45 -3.04 -12.70
N GLY A 59 8.67 -2.81 -13.13
CA GLY A 59 9.58 -1.86 -12.50
C GLY A 59 8.98 -0.44 -12.45
N ALA A 60 9.20 0.23 -11.33
CA ALA A 60 8.62 1.53 -11.06
C ALA A 60 9.07 2.61 -12.05
N ARG A 61 8.12 3.39 -12.53
CA ARG A 61 8.37 4.77 -12.92
C ARG A 61 8.47 5.63 -11.66
N GLU A 62 9.35 6.60 -11.64
CA GLU A 62 9.54 7.53 -10.52
C GLU A 62 8.22 8.19 -10.11
N TYR A 63 7.81 8.01 -8.87
CA TYR A 63 6.49 8.40 -8.35
C TYR A 63 6.26 9.92 -8.44
N SER A 64 7.30 10.72 -8.18
CA SER A 64 7.24 12.17 -8.28
C SER A 64 6.92 12.70 -9.70
N THR A 65 7.07 11.85 -10.71
CA THR A 65 6.76 12.19 -12.11
C THR A 65 5.36 11.77 -12.55
N ILE A 66 4.59 11.11 -11.68
CA ILE A 66 3.25 10.60 -11.97
C ILE A 66 2.21 11.48 -11.26
N PRO A 67 1.40 12.24 -11.99
CA PRO A 67 0.40 13.12 -11.38
C PRO A 67 -0.67 12.41 -10.55
N CYS A 68 -1.02 11.18 -10.95
CA CYS A 68 -2.02 10.34 -10.29
C CYS A 68 -1.64 8.88 -10.44
N ILE A 69 -1.04 8.29 -9.39
CA ILE A 69 -0.52 6.93 -9.45
C ILE A 69 -1.61 5.87 -9.68
N PRO A 70 -2.77 5.88 -9.00
CA PRO A 70 -3.84 4.93 -9.31
C PRO A 70 -4.30 4.98 -10.77
N GLN A 71 -4.41 6.19 -11.34
CA GLN A 71 -4.80 6.34 -12.74
C GLN A 71 -3.72 5.82 -13.70
N TYR A 72 -2.45 6.07 -13.38
CA TYR A 72 -1.32 5.53 -14.12
C TYR A 72 -1.38 4.00 -14.22
N VAL A 73 -1.64 3.31 -13.10
CA VAL A 73 -1.78 1.84 -13.11
C VAL A 73 -2.95 1.38 -14.00
N LEU A 74 -4.06 2.11 -13.97
CA LEU A 74 -5.22 1.79 -14.82
C LEU A 74 -4.93 2.00 -16.30
N ASP A 75 -4.16 3.00 -16.66
CA ASP A 75 -3.84 3.34 -18.05
C ASP A 75 -2.76 2.41 -18.62
N GLU A 76 -1.67 2.21 -17.88
CA GLU A 76 -0.51 1.41 -18.30
C GLU A 76 -0.71 -0.09 -18.14
N LYS A 77 -1.73 -0.52 -17.38
CA LYS A 77 -2.06 -1.93 -17.09
C LYS A 77 -0.97 -2.70 -16.34
N HIS A 78 -0.13 -2.00 -15.61
CA HIS A 78 0.89 -2.58 -14.74
C HIS A 78 1.31 -1.58 -13.66
N GLY A 79 2.07 -2.04 -12.67
CA GLY A 79 2.66 -1.20 -11.64
C GLY A 79 3.62 -1.98 -10.75
N ASP A 80 4.42 -1.27 -9.97
CA ASP A 80 5.19 -1.88 -8.89
C ASP A 80 4.35 -2.06 -7.62
N CYS A 81 4.96 -2.50 -6.53
CA CYS A 81 4.27 -2.78 -5.27
C CYS A 81 3.48 -1.58 -4.76
N GLY A 82 4.09 -0.40 -4.71
CA GLY A 82 3.44 0.79 -4.21
C GLY A 82 2.37 1.34 -5.15
N GLN A 83 2.61 1.28 -6.45
CA GLN A 83 1.65 1.75 -7.44
C GLN A 83 0.35 0.95 -7.38
N VAL A 84 0.43 -0.39 -7.33
CA VAL A 84 -0.78 -1.23 -7.21
C VAL A 84 -1.41 -1.17 -5.82
N ALA A 85 -0.62 -0.96 -4.75
CA ALA A 85 -1.16 -0.72 -3.41
C ALA A 85 -1.98 0.57 -3.35
N LEU A 86 -1.53 1.66 -4.00
CA LEU A 86 -2.29 2.90 -4.10
C LEU A 86 -3.59 2.75 -4.90
N LEU A 87 -3.58 1.96 -5.97
CA LEU A 87 -4.81 1.62 -6.68
C LEU A 87 -5.78 0.86 -5.77
N TYR A 88 -5.29 -0.17 -5.04
CA TYR A 88 -6.09 -0.92 -4.09
C TYR A 88 -6.72 -0.02 -3.02
N ILE A 89 -5.92 0.84 -2.37
CA ILE A 89 -6.39 1.79 -1.35
C ILE A 89 -7.47 2.71 -1.93
N SER A 90 -7.29 3.21 -3.15
CA SER A 90 -8.26 4.08 -3.80
C SER A 90 -9.59 3.38 -4.08
N LEU A 91 -9.55 2.11 -4.48
CA LEU A 91 -10.75 1.29 -4.69
C LEU A 91 -11.46 0.98 -3.36
N MET A 92 -10.72 0.63 -2.31
CA MET A 92 -11.29 0.40 -0.97
C MET A 92 -11.99 1.65 -0.44
N ARG A 93 -11.32 2.80 -0.48
CA ARG A 93 -11.89 4.07 -0.04
C ARG A 93 -13.14 4.45 -0.85
N THR A 94 -13.14 4.18 -2.15
CA THR A 94 -14.32 4.37 -3.02
C THR A 94 -15.52 3.52 -2.57
N LEU A 95 -15.28 2.31 -2.08
CA LEU A 95 -16.30 1.42 -1.52
C LEU A 95 -16.72 1.80 -0.08
N GLY A 96 -16.13 2.85 0.50
CA GLY A 96 -16.37 3.25 1.89
C GLY A 96 -15.67 2.35 2.91
N ILE A 97 -14.64 1.62 2.51
CA ILE A 97 -13.82 0.78 3.38
C ILE A 97 -12.56 1.56 3.74
N PRO A 98 -12.31 1.85 5.03
CA PRO A 98 -11.12 2.57 5.43
C PRO A 98 -9.85 1.79 5.07
N ALA A 99 -8.95 2.43 4.36
CA ALA A 99 -7.68 1.84 3.94
C ALA A 99 -6.53 2.84 4.07
N ARG A 100 -5.33 2.35 4.39
CA ARG A 100 -4.13 3.15 4.54
C ARG A 100 -2.92 2.50 3.90
N TRP A 101 -1.94 3.32 3.65
CA TRP A 101 -0.64 2.94 3.13
C TRP A 101 0.32 2.55 4.25
N GLU A 102 1.10 1.50 4.01
CA GLU A 102 2.34 1.23 4.73
C GLU A 102 3.48 0.98 3.75
N SER A 103 4.66 1.41 4.15
CA SER A 103 5.89 1.20 3.38
C SER A 103 7.08 0.91 4.30
N GLY A 104 8.08 0.25 3.74
CA GLY A 104 9.26 -0.12 4.48
C GLY A 104 10.15 -1.10 3.74
N TRP A 105 10.54 -2.14 4.43
CA TRP A 105 11.47 -3.14 3.92
C TRP A 105 10.88 -4.54 3.98
N MET A 106 11.09 -5.28 2.92
CA MET A 106 10.98 -6.73 2.88
C MET A 106 12.36 -7.31 3.22
N LEU A 107 12.43 -8.11 4.26
CA LEU A 107 13.68 -8.65 4.83
C LEU A 107 13.81 -10.16 4.62
N HIS A 108 13.20 -10.71 3.60
CA HIS A 108 13.31 -12.13 3.27
C HIS A 108 14.78 -12.54 3.10
N PRO A 109 15.20 -13.67 3.65
CA PRO A 109 16.54 -14.19 3.46
C PRO A 109 16.92 -14.29 1.98
N GLY A 110 18.00 -13.60 1.59
CA GLY A 110 18.46 -13.58 0.20
C GLY A 110 17.67 -12.68 -0.77
N SER A 111 16.61 -12.02 -0.31
CA SER A 111 15.77 -11.15 -1.15
C SER A 111 15.30 -9.93 -0.37
N GLN A 112 16.26 -9.09 0.04
CA GLN A 112 15.97 -7.85 0.75
C GLN A 112 15.68 -6.72 -0.23
N ASN A 113 14.58 -6.00 -0.04
CA ASN A 113 14.24 -4.87 -0.88
C ASN A 113 13.31 -3.89 -0.15
N LEU A 114 13.16 -2.69 -0.71
CA LEU A 114 12.07 -1.78 -0.37
C LEU A 114 10.76 -2.43 -0.79
N HIS A 115 9.69 -2.22 -0.02
CA HIS A 115 8.40 -2.77 -0.32
C HIS A 115 7.25 -1.96 0.29
N ASP A 116 6.12 -2.00 -0.40
CA ASP A 116 4.93 -1.25 -0.07
C ASP A 116 3.72 -2.18 -0.04
N TRP A 117 2.80 -1.91 0.89
CA TRP A 117 1.55 -2.65 1.04
C TRP A 117 0.45 -1.75 1.58
N ALA A 118 -0.75 -2.31 1.69
CA ALA A 118 -1.89 -1.63 2.26
C ALA A 118 -2.33 -2.27 3.58
N GLU A 119 -3.08 -1.53 4.35
CA GLU A 119 -3.92 -2.07 5.41
C GLU A 119 -5.36 -1.62 5.19
N VAL A 120 -6.29 -2.49 5.49
CA VAL A 120 -7.74 -2.21 5.54
C VAL A 120 -8.25 -2.34 6.96
N TYR A 121 -9.17 -1.47 7.33
CA TYR A 121 -9.81 -1.54 8.64
C TYR A 121 -11.16 -2.22 8.53
N PHE A 122 -11.38 -3.22 9.36
CA PHE A 122 -12.68 -3.84 9.52
C PHE A 122 -13.22 -3.57 10.92
N GLU A 123 -14.44 -3.06 10.99
CA GLU A 123 -15.08 -2.74 12.28
C GLU A 123 -15.19 -3.98 13.17
N GLY A 124 -14.75 -3.86 14.42
CA GLY A 124 -14.70 -4.97 15.38
C GLY A 124 -13.48 -5.91 15.23
N ILE A 125 -12.64 -5.72 14.19
CA ILE A 125 -11.42 -6.51 13.96
C ILE A 125 -10.17 -5.62 14.08
N GLY A 126 -10.21 -4.43 13.46
CA GLY A 126 -9.05 -3.52 13.39
C GLY A 126 -8.38 -3.51 12.02
N TRP A 127 -7.13 -3.07 11.98
CA TRP A 127 -6.32 -3.01 10.77
C TRP A 127 -5.81 -4.39 10.36
N VAL A 128 -6.00 -4.73 9.09
CA VAL A 128 -5.61 -6.01 8.48
C VAL A 128 -4.69 -5.70 7.31
N PRO A 129 -3.48 -6.29 7.25
CA PRO A 129 -2.54 -6.06 6.17
C PRO A 129 -2.99 -6.74 4.88
N VAL A 130 -2.72 -6.08 3.75
CA VAL A 130 -3.04 -6.57 2.40
C VAL A 130 -1.87 -6.23 1.48
N ASP A 131 -1.22 -7.25 0.92
CA ASP A 131 -0.14 -7.06 -0.03
C ASP A 131 -0.55 -7.54 -1.42
N VAL A 132 -1.09 -6.63 -2.21
CA VAL A 132 -1.67 -6.92 -3.53
C VAL A 132 -0.66 -7.37 -4.58
N SER A 133 0.62 -7.20 -4.35
CA SER A 133 1.68 -7.55 -5.31
C SER A 133 2.46 -8.80 -4.93
N PHE A 134 2.68 -9.01 -3.63
CA PHE A 134 3.67 -9.98 -3.16
C PHE A 134 3.21 -11.43 -3.25
N GLY A 135 1.97 -11.73 -2.93
CA GLY A 135 1.44 -13.10 -3.00
C GLY A 135 1.60 -13.71 -4.40
N ARG A 136 1.35 -12.93 -5.43
CA ARG A 136 1.52 -13.35 -6.82
C ARG A 136 2.99 -13.43 -7.24
N TYR A 137 3.82 -12.52 -6.74
CA TYR A 137 5.24 -12.50 -7.00
C TYR A 137 5.95 -13.75 -6.43
N VAL A 138 5.67 -14.11 -5.18
CA VAL A 138 6.36 -15.25 -4.53
C VAL A 138 5.81 -16.62 -4.93
N SER A 139 4.59 -16.69 -5.43
CA SER A 139 3.98 -18.00 -5.74
C SER A 139 2.92 -17.92 -6.83
N SER A 140 3.37 -17.79 -8.08
CA SER A 140 2.49 -17.78 -9.24
C SER A 140 1.56 -19.01 -9.35
N ASN A 141 1.90 -20.14 -8.70
CA ASN A 141 1.22 -21.41 -8.82
C ASN A 141 0.60 -21.92 -7.51
N ASN A 142 0.71 -21.18 -6.39
CA ASN A 142 0.13 -21.63 -5.12
C ASN A 142 -0.92 -20.62 -4.64
N LEU A 143 -2.18 -20.92 -4.94
CA LEU A 143 -3.32 -20.08 -4.55
C LEU A 143 -3.43 -19.84 -3.04
N ALA A 144 -3.03 -20.81 -2.22
CA ALA A 144 -3.06 -20.63 -0.76
C ALA A 144 -2.08 -19.54 -0.30
N VAL A 145 -0.90 -19.45 -0.92
CA VAL A 145 0.07 -18.41 -0.63
C VAL A 145 -0.40 -17.05 -1.19
N GLN A 146 -0.94 -17.04 -2.41
CA GLN A 146 -1.51 -15.81 -2.98
C GLN A 146 -2.63 -15.26 -2.09
N ASN A 147 -3.57 -16.10 -1.69
CA ASN A 147 -4.70 -15.72 -0.86
C ASN A 147 -4.28 -15.32 0.57
N TYR A 148 -3.16 -15.83 1.08
CA TYR A 148 -2.63 -15.43 2.38
C TYR A 148 -2.41 -13.93 2.46
N TYR A 149 -1.84 -13.31 1.42
CA TYR A 149 -1.53 -11.88 1.39
C TYR A 149 -2.74 -10.98 1.13
N SER A 150 -3.93 -11.54 0.95
CA SER A 150 -5.17 -10.75 0.92
C SER A 150 -5.61 -10.26 2.30
N THR A 151 -5.15 -10.91 3.38
CA THR A 151 -5.51 -10.60 4.77
C THR A 151 -4.42 -10.98 5.77
N GLY A 152 -3.22 -11.24 5.28
CA GLY A 152 -2.09 -11.66 6.09
C GLY A 152 -0.77 -11.06 5.65
N MET A 153 0.20 -11.08 6.55
CA MET A 153 1.54 -10.59 6.33
C MET A 153 2.54 -11.56 6.96
N ASP A 154 3.64 -11.81 6.27
CA ASP A 154 4.75 -12.58 6.83
C ASP A 154 5.58 -11.75 7.82
N ALA A 155 6.41 -12.44 8.62
CA ALA A 155 7.23 -11.81 9.66
C ALA A 155 8.46 -11.05 9.13
N TYR A 156 8.73 -11.08 7.83
CA TYR A 156 9.88 -10.43 7.21
C TYR A 156 9.57 -9.00 6.73
N ARG A 157 8.73 -8.28 7.47
CA ARG A 157 8.34 -6.91 7.15
C ARG A 157 8.81 -5.96 8.22
N PHE A 158 9.40 -4.87 7.80
CA PHE A 158 9.80 -3.78 8.66
C PHE A 158 9.17 -2.49 8.14
N ALA A 159 8.01 -2.13 8.71
CA ALA A 159 7.33 -0.88 8.38
C ALA A 159 8.12 0.31 8.93
N THR A 160 8.42 1.27 8.08
CA THR A 160 9.09 2.52 8.44
C THR A 160 8.16 3.72 8.34
N ASN A 161 7.05 3.58 7.61
CA ASN A 161 6.14 4.66 7.33
C ASN A 161 4.70 4.16 7.23
N THR A 162 3.78 4.93 7.81
CA THR A 162 2.33 4.73 7.69
C THR A 162 1.68 6.00 7.18
N GLY A 163 1.01 5.91 6.05
CA GLY A 163 0.33 7.04 5.40
C GLY A 163 1.11 7.62 4.21
N ILE A 164 0.35 8.19 3.27
CA ILE A 164 0.86 8.76 2.03
C ILE A 164 1.31 10.19 2.32
N CYS A 165 2.58 10.49 2.00
CA CYS A 165 3.14 11.84 2.10
C CYS A 165 2.88 12.54 3.46
N SER A 166 2.85 11.78 4.55
CA SER A 166 2.61 12.31 5.88
C SER A 166 3.70 13.31 6.30
N PRO A 167 3.39 14.29 7.16
CA PRO A 167 4.40 15.18 7.75
C PRO A 167 5.50 14.39 8.45
N LEU A 168 6.74 14.83 8.29
CA LEU A 168 7.89 14.21 8.92
C LEU A 168 8.19 14.83 10.29
N TYR A 169 8.75 14.03 11.18
CA TYR A 169 9.24 14.50 12.46
C TYR A 169 10.72 14.08 12.67
N PRO A 170 11.65 15.01 12.89
CA PRO A 170 11.47 16.48 12.86
C PRO A 170 10.95 17.02 11.51
N GLU A 171 10.27 18.18 11.57
CA GLU A 171 9.73 18.81 10.36
C GLU A 171 10.87 19.22 9.41
N LYS A 172 10.69 18.94 8.13
CA LYS A 172 11.62 19.33 7.09
C LYS A 172 11.52 20.81 6.76
N LYS A 173 12.67 21.41 6.43
CA LYS A 173 12.79 22.80 5.96
C LYS A 173 12.78 22.91 4.44
N TYR A 174 13.19 21.86 3.75
CA TYR A 174 13.33 21.85 2.30
C TYR A 174 12.45 20.79 1.66
N LEU A 175 12.31 20.81 0.34
CA LEU A 175 11.53 19.84 -0.42
C LEU A 175 12.03 18.42 -0.17
N ARG A 176 11.10 17.47 -0.13
CA ARG A 176 11.37 16.05 0.04
C ARG A 176 11.96 15.46 -1.23
N SER A 177 12.82 14.44 -1.06
CA SER A 177 13.20 13.53 -2.16
C SER A 177 12.06 12.61 -2.51
N GLU A 178 11.36 12.11 -1.49
CA GLU A 178 10.26 11.16 -1.63
C GLU A 178 8.91 11.86 -1.47
N THR A 179 8.02 11.67 -2.42
CA THR A 179 6.72 12.35 -2.49
C THR A 179 5.56 11.48 -1.99
N VAL A 180 5.75 10.19 -1.84
CA VAL A 180 4.69 9.24 -1.46
C VAL A 180 5.02 8.53 -0.16
N ASP A 181 6.14 7.84 -0.12
CA ASP A 181 6.57 7.04 1.03
C ASP A 181 7.78 7.66 1.76
N PHE A 182 8.30 6.92 2.75
CA PHE A 182 9.44 7.33 3.55
C PHE A 182 10.35 6.13 3.89
N GLN A 183 10.45 5.18 3.00
CA GLN A 183 11.13 3.90 3.23
C GLN A 183 12.60 4.06 3.61
N VAL A 184 13.26 5.06 3.07
CA VAL A 184 14.72 5.23 3.18
C VAL A 184 15.14 6.47 3.96
N GLY A 185 14.19 7.26 4.40
CA GLY A 185 14.44 8.50 5.12
C GLY A 185 14.80 9.68 4.21
N GLU A 186 14.97 10.82 4.84
CA GLU A 186 15.29 12.10 4.22
C GLU A 186 16.51 12.71 4.89
N VAL A 187 17.35 13.35 4.13
CA VAL A 187 18.56 13.98 4.66
C VAL A 187 18.60 15.47 4.28
N GLU A 188 18.75 16.32 5.28
CA GLU A 188 18.93 17.75 5.09
C GLU A 188 20.26 18.23 5.64
N CYS A 189 20.81 19.28 5.03
CA CYS A 189 21.94 20.03 5.57
C CYS A 189 21.62 21.54 5.63
N SER A 190 22.53 22.34 6.14
CA SER A 190 22.33 23.78 6.25
C SER A 190 22.11 24.51 4.91
N LYS A 191 22.42 23.87 3.79
CA LYS A 191 22.32 24.43 2.44
C LYS A 191 21.14 23.88 1.62
N GLY A 192 20.40 22.88 2.12
CA GLY A 192 19.26 22.30 1.40
C GLY A 192 19.06 20.81 1.67
N ASN A 193 18.11 20.23 0.94
CA ASN A 193 17.90 18.79 0.93
C ASN A 193 19.04 18.08 0.20
N LEU A 194 19.43 16.91 0.70
CA LEU A 194 20.30 16.00 -0.04
C LEU A 194 19.43 14.96 -0.73
N PHE A 195 19.20 15.15 -2.01
CA PHE A 195 18.45 14.17 -2.82
C PHE A 195 19.21 12.86 -2.94
N TYR A 196 18.52 11.78 -3.25
CA TYR A 196 19.04 10.40 -3.21
C TYR A 196 20.41 10.18 -3.87
N PRO A 197 20.77 10.80 -5.00
CA PRO A 197 22.12 10.68 -5.54
C PRO A 197 23.22 11.31 -4.67
N GLY A 198 22.86 12.21 -3.75
CA GLY A 198 23.78 12.95 -2.89
C GLY A 198 24.19 12.21 -1.61
N TRP A 199 23.62 11.06 -1.30
CA TRP A 199 23.94 10.29 -0.11
C TRP A 199 23.74 8.78 -0.32
N LYS A 200 24.33 7.99 0.58
CA LYS A 200 24.23 6.52 0.53
C LYS A 200 23.62 6.00 1.81
N ARG A 201 22.84 4.95 1.71
CA ARG A 201 22.26 4.20 2.82
C ARG A 201 22.68 2.74 2.77
N LYS A 202 22.69 2.09 3.92
CA LYS A 202 22.89 0.65 4.05
C LYS A 202 21.90 0.12 5.09
N LEU A 203 21.18 -0.93 4.75
CA LEU A 203 20.45 -1.76 5.69
C LEU A 203 21.20 -3.08 5.85
N GLU A 204 21.35 -3.55 7.06
CA GLU A 204 22.02 -4.80 7.38
C GLU A 204 21.26 -5.55 8.46
N ILE A 205 20.92 -6.81 8.19
CA ILE A 205 20.34 -7.70 9.19
C ILE A 205 21.51 -8.25 10.01
N ILE A 206 21.57 -7.87 11.29
CA ILE A 206 22.64 -8.30 12.20
C ILE A 206 22.33 -9.69 12.76
N GLU A 207 21.05 -9.95 13.09
CA GLU A 207 20.62 -11.20 13.69
C GLU A 207 19.17 -11.52 13.33
N THR A 208 18.86 -12.80 13.22
CA THR A 208 17.48 -13.31 13.07
C THR A 208 17.21 -14.32 14.20
N ILE A 209 16.25 -14.01 15.06
CA ILE A 209 15.84 -14.89 16.17
C ILE A 209 14.51 -15.54 15.79
N ILE A 210 14.48 -16.87 15.75
CA ILE A 210 13.26 -17.65 15.54
C ILE A 210 12.66 -17.99 16.90
N ILE A 211 11.55 -17.38 17.22
CA ILE A 211 10.77 -17.70 18.43
C ILE A 211 9.85 -18.88 18.07
N LYS A 212 10.02 -19.99 18.77
CA LYS A 212 9.18 -21.20 18.62
C LYS A 212 7.98 -21.16 19.53
#